data_59c7ef6de1a097d2baccda69763ba57d
#
_entry.id   59c7ef6de1a097d2baccda69763ba57d
#
_cell.length_a   1.000
_cell.length_b   1.000
_cell.length_c   1.000
_cell.angle_alpha   90.00
_cell.angle_beta   90.00
_cell.angle_gamma   90.00
#
_symmetry.space_group_name_H-M   'P 1'
#
loop_
_entity.id
_entity.type
_entity.pdbx_description
1 polymer ?
#
loop_
_entity_poly.entity_id
_entity_poly.type
_entity_poly.pdbx_seq_one_letter_code
_entity_poly.pdbx_strand_id
1 'polypeptide(L)'
;MPLFGKAPEVKRLYDKGSQLGSGNFAEVFHCTLKGGAGSRKYTLPEGKGQGEIPAEVAIKVIDKSKVEDMNDIKREIEIMQMVDHPNVIKLYEIHDESKVMNLVMELVTGGELFDRIVAKSSYTEKEAAGTLFTLCDALAHLHARKIVHRDLKPENLLYSKPGDDAVIKISDFGLARMVSSQDMMKTACGTPGYVA
;
A
#
# COMPACT_ATOMS: atom_id res chain seq x y z
N MET A 1 4.12 -5.88 -24.04
CA MET A 1 2.96 -4.97 -24.02
C MET A 1 2.75 -4.46 -22.61
N PRO A 2 2.40 -3.18 -22.39
CA PRO A 2 2.06 -2.71 -21.06
C PRO A 2 0.80 -3.46 -20.56
N LEU A 3 0.84 -3.85 -19.28
CA LEU A 3 -0.24 -4.60 -18.61
C LEU A 3 -1.49 -3.74 -18.36
N PHE A 4 -1.27 -2.44 -18.26
CA PHE A 4 -2.29 -1.43 -17.94
C PHE A 4 -2.10 -0.28 -18.92
N GLY A 5 -2.78 -0.17 -19.99
CA GLY A 5 -2.82 0.89 -20.99
C GLY A 5 -1.64 1.89 -21.06
N LYS A 6 -1.54 2.72 -22.08
CA LYS A 6 -0.54 3.79 -22.13
C LYS A 6 -0.95 4.97 -21.25
N ALA A 7 -0.39 5.01 -20.03
CA ALA A 7 -0.39 6.22 -19.20
C ALA A 7 0.81 7.13 -19.56
N PRO A 8 0.72 8.44 -19.37
CA PRO A 8 1.88 9.31 -19.48
C PRO A 8 2.98 8.89 -18.50
N GLU A 9 4.26 9.09 -18.88
CA GLU A 9 5.38 8.78 -17.98
C GLU A 9 5.24 9.54 -16.64
N VAL A 10 5.43 8.86 -15.53
CA VAL A 10 5.25 9.40 -14.18
C VAL A 10 6.05 10.69 -13.95
N LYS A 11 7.26 10.76 -14.51
CA LYS A 11 8.14 11.94 -14.42
C LYS A 11 7.58 13.21 -15.05
N ARG A 12 6.56 13.12 -15.90
CA ARG A 12 5.87 14.29 -16.47
C ARG A 12 4.84 14.88 -15.52
N LEU A 13 4.36 14.07 -14.58
CA LEU A 13 3.27 14.41 -13.67
C LEU A 13 3.77 14.73 -12.26
N TYR A 14 4.84 14.10 -11.85
CA TYR A 14 5.35 14.18 -10.48
C TYR A 14 6.82 14.57 -10.43
N ASP A 15 7.17 15.39 -9.44
CA ASP A 15 8.55 15.64 -9.02
C ASP A 15 8.93 14.65 -7.94
N LYS A 16 10.04 13.93 -8.17
CA LYS A 16 10.57 12.94 -7.25
C LYS A 16 11.33 13.61 -6.12
N GLY A 17 10.95 13.33 -4.89
CA GLY A 17 11.58 13.80 -3.66
C GLY A 17 12.43 12.74 -2.96
N SER A 18 12.36 12.70 -1.63
CA SER A 18 13.14 11.80 -0.78
C SER A 18 12.68 10.35 -0.91
N GLN A 19 13.63 9.42 -0.75
CA GLN A 19 13.33 8.00 -0.64
C GLN A 19 12.71 7.70 0.74
N LEU A 20 11.57 6.99 0.73
CA LEU A 20 10.85 6.58 1.93
C LEU A 20 11.18 5.15 2.35
N GLY A 21 11.54 4.31 1.39
CA GLY A 21 11.87 2.91 1.64
C GLY A 21 12.46 2.22 0.42
N SER A 22 13.09 1.07 0.65
CA SER A 22 13.65 0.23 -0.41
C SER A 22 13.45 -1.24 -0.10
N GLY A 23 13.16 -2.02 -1.14
CA GLY A 23 13.06 -3.47 -1.09
C GLY A 23 13.90 -4.11 -2.22
N ASN A 24 13.79 -5.42 -2.38
CA ASN A 24 14.61 -6.18 -3.33
C ASN A 24 14.41 -5.74 -4.80
N PHE A 25 13.20 -5.42 -5.19
CA PHE A 25 12.82 -5.07 -6.58
C PHE A 25 12.06 -3.74 -6.69
N ALA A 26 11.85 -3.04 -5.57
CA ALA A 26 11.09 -1.80 -5.56
C ALA A 26 11.71 -0.77 -4.60
N GLU A 27 11.54 0.50 -4.93
CA GLU A 27 11.87 1.65 -4.09
C GLU A 27 10.64 2.54 -3.96
N VAL A 28 10.44 3.13 -2.81
CA VAL A 28 9.32 4.05 -2.54
C VAL A 28 9.86 5.46 -2.34
N PHE A 29 9.26 6.43 -3.01
CA PHE A 29 9.65 7.83 -2.96
C PHE A 29 8.49 8.72 -2.56
N HIS A 30 8.76 9.73 -1.77
CA HIS A 30 7.90 10.89 -1.63
C HIS A 30 7.93 11.68 -2.94
N CYS A 31 6.77 12.00 -3.48
CA CYS A 31 6.67 12.73 -4.74
C CYS A 31 5.60 13.81 -4.64
N THR A 32 5.79 14.89 -5.41
CA THR A 32 4.87 16.02 -5.44
C THR A 32 4.29 16.20 -6.85
N LEU A 33 2.99 16.43 -6.94
CA LEU A 33 2.31 16.68 -8.21
C LEU A 33 2.83 17.98 -8.84
N LYS A 34 3.25 17.91 -10.10
CA LYS A 34 3.70 19.11 -10.86
C LYS A 34 2.56 20.07 -11.11
N GLY A 35 2.89 21.36 -11.12
CA GLY A 35 1.90 22.43 -11.32
C GLY A 35 1.36 23.04 -10.03
N GLY A 36 1.79 22.57 -8.86
CA GLY A 36 1.81 23.30 -7.57
C GLY A 36 0.47 23.64 -6.93
N ALA A 37 -0.66 23.20 -7.45
CA ALA A 37 -1.93 23.54 -6.82
C ALA A 37 -2.98 22.45 -7.03
N GLY A 38 -3.39 21.85 -5.95
CA GLY A 38 -4.64 21.11 -5.93
C GLY A 38 -4.50 19.59 -6.05
N SER A 39 -5.64 18.99 -6.13
CA SER A 39 -5.81 17.57 -6.35
C SER A 39 -5.96 17.31 -7.85
N ARG A 40 -5.50 16.15 -8.29
CA ARG A 40 -5.73 15.63 -9.63
C ARG A 40 -6.76 14.52 -9.56
N LYS A 41 -7.74 14.54 -10.44
CA LYS A 41 -8.71 13.43 -10.54
C LYS A 41 -8.05 12.19 -11.11
N TYR A 42 -8.34 11.05 -10.52
CA TYR A 42 -7.93 9.75 -11.02
C TYR A 42 -9.15 8.83 -11.23
N THR A 43 -8.96 7.87 -12.14
CA THR A 43 -9.87 6.73 -12.30
C THR A 43 -9.00 5.52 -12.55
N LEU A 44 -9.10 4.52 -11.68
CA LEU A 44 -8.42 3.24 -11.89
C LEU A 44 -9.03 2.49 -13.06
N PRO A 45 -8.26 1.63 -13.75
CA PRO A 45 -8.77 0.79 -14.83
C PRO A 45 -10.04 0.04 -14.42
N GLU A 46 -10.95 -0.19 -15.37
CA GLU A 46 -12.22 -0.89 -15.18
C GLU A 46 -13.17 -0.22 -14.15
N GLY A 47 -12.96 1.07 -13.85
CA GLY A 47 -13.81 1.80 -12.90
C GLY A 47 -13.70 1.35 -11.43
N LYS A 48 -12.66 0.61 -11.09
CA LYS A 48 -12.44 0.06 -9.73
C LYS A 48 -12.17 1.11 -8.65
N GLY A 49 -11.94 2.36 -9.01
CA GLY A 49 -11.77 3.46 -8.07
C GLY A 49 -11.65 4.79 -8.79
N GLN A 50 -12.18 5.84 -8.15
CA GLN A 50 -12.07 7.21 -8.63
C GLN A 50 -11.98 8.16 -7.44
N GLY A 51 -11.42 9.33 -7.67
CA GLY A 51 -11.30 10.34 -6.63
C GLY A 51 -10.30 11.44 -6.98
N GLU A 52 -9.77 12.05 -5.97
CA GLU A 52 -8.75 13.09 -6.08
C GLU A 52 -7.43 12.61 -5.49
N ILE A 53 -6.35 12.85 -6.21
CA ILE A 53 -4.98 12.58 -5.77
C ILE A 53 -4.50 13.83 -5.03
N PRO A 54 -4.01 13.71 -3.79
CA PRO A 54 -3.38 14.83 -3.10
C PRO A 54 -2.14 15.34 -3.84
N ALA A 55 -1.70 16.56 -3.51
CA ALA A 55 -0.48 17.15 -4.06
C ALA A 55 0.78 16.33 -3.73
N GLU A 56 0.80 15.69 -2.56
CA GLU A 56 1.90 14.83 -2.11
C GLU A 56 1.45 13.37 -2.08
N VAL A 57 2.28 12.49 -2.65
CA VAL A 57 2.01 11.06 -2.82
C VAL A 57 3.25 10.22 -2.53
N ALA A 58 3.06 8.95 -2.26
CA ALA A 58 4.11 7.95 -2.33
C ALA A 58 4.10 7.28 -3.71
N ILE A 59 5.27 7.12 -4.34
CA ILE A 59 5.37 6.37 -5.59
C ILE A 59 6.31 5.18 -5.38
N LYS A 60 5.73 3.97 -5.49
CA LYS A 60 6.47 2.71 -5.48
C LYS A 60 6.94 2.42 -6.91
N VAL A 61 8.25 2.48 -7.12
CA VAL A 61 8.91 2.23 -8.40
C VAL A 61 9.41 0.79 -8.42
N ILE A 62 8.82 -0.05 -9.23
CA ILE A 62 9.15 -1.47 -9.36
C ILE A 62 10.03 -1.66 -10.60
N ASP A 63 11.24 -2.16 -10.41
CA ASP A 63 12.14 -2.53 -11.51
C ASP A 63 11.75 -3.89 -12.07
N LYS A 64 11.15 -3.89 -13.26
CA LYS A 64 10.66 -5.11 -13.91
C LYS A 64 11.76 -6.14 -14.21
N SER A 65 13.02 -5.70 -14.33
CA SER A 65 14.14 -6.60 -14.59
C SER A 65 14.54 -7.45 -13.39
N LYS A 66 14.12 -7.02 -12.18
CA LYS A 66 14.39 -7.72 -10.91
C LYS A 66 13.23 -8.58 -10.45
N VAL A 67 12.10 -8.52 -11.13
CA VAL A 67 10.88 -9.29 -10.78
C VAL A 67 10.93 -10.65 -11.46
N GLU A 68 10.89 -11.73 -10.68
CA GLU A 68 10.93 -13.11 -11.20
C GLU A 68 9.60 -13.48 -11.88
N ASP A 69 8.47 -13.16 -11.26
CA ASP A 69 7.14 -13.40 -11.82
C ASP A 69 6.29 -12.12 -11.81
N MET A 70 6.08 -11.54 -12.98
CA MET A 70 5.21 -10.36 -13.16
C MET A 70 3.74 -10.60 -12.76
N ASN A 71 3.31 -11.86 -12.66
CA ASN A 71 1.95 -12.17 -12.20
C ASN A 71 1.77 -11.88 -10.70
N ASP A 72 2.85 -11.92 -9.90
CA ASP A 72 2.77 -11.54 -8.49
C ASP A 72 2.47 -10.04 -8.37
N ILE A 73 3.16 -9.21 -9.14
CA ILE A 73 2.92 -7.76 -9.17
C ILE A 73 1.51 -7.43 -9.68
N LYS A 74 1.04 -8.13 -10.71
CA LYS A 74 -0.35 -7.97 -11.17
C LYS A 74 -1.36 -8.26 -10.08
N ARG A 75 -1.19 -9.35 -9.35
CA ARG A 75 -2.09 -9.75 -8.26
C ARG A 75 -2.07 -8.73 -7.12
N GLU A 76 -0.90 -8.22 -6.73
CA GLU A 76 -0.78 -7.15 -5.75
C GLU A 76 -1.61 -5.93 -6.18
N ILE A 77 -1.44 -5.48 -7.42
CA ILE A 77 -2.17 -4.34 -7.99
C ILE A 77 -3.67 -4.60 -8.04
N GLU A 78 -4.10 -5.75 -8.53
CA GLU A 78 -5.52 -6.13 -8.60
C GLU A 78 -6.17 -6.11 -7.22
N ILE A 79 -5.49 -6.61 -6.20
CA ILE A 79 -5.95 -6.58 -4.81
C ILE A 79 -6.06 -5.14 -4.33
N MET A 80 -5.02 -4.32 -4.51
CA MET A 80 -5.04 -2.91 -4.09
C MET A 80 -6.15 -2.11 -4.78
N GLN A 81 -6.48 -2.41 -6.04
CA GLN A 81 -7.59 -1.77 -6.77
C GLN A 81 -8.98 -2.15 -6.21
N MET A 82 -9.11 -3.29 -5.55
CA MET A 82 -10.38 -3.78 -4.99
C MET A 82 -10.67 -3.23 -3.59
N VAL A 83 -9.68 -2.62 -2.95
CA VAL A 83 -9.76 -2.19 -1.54
C VAL A 83 -9.92 -0.66 -1.48
N ASP A 84 -10.99 -0.23 -0.84
CA ASP A 84 -11.21 1.18 -0.46
C ASP A 84 -11.65 1.20 1.00
N HIS A 85 -10.71 1.50 1.89
CA HIS A 85 -10.93 1.52 3.33
C HIS A 85 -10.02 2.55 4.01
N PRO A 86 -10.49 3.32 4.99
CA PRO A 86 -9.69 4.38 5.64
C PRO A 86 -8.41 3.86 6.32
N ASN A 87 -8.36 2.59 6.69
CA ASN A 87 -7.22 1.97 7.37
C ASN A 87 -6.39 1.05 6.45
N VAL A 88 -6.49 1.22 5.14
CA VAL A 88 -5.66 0.55 4.13
C VAL A 88 -5.04 1.61 3.23
N ILE A 89 -3.77 1.45 2.88
CA ILE A 89 -3.10 2.37 1.94
C ILE A 89 -3.83 2.34 0.59
N LYS A 90 -4.18 3.53 0.10
CA LYS A 90 -4.93 3.70 -1.14
C LYS A 90 -4.00 3.73 -2.34
N LEU A 91 -4.35 3.00 -3.40
CA LEU A 91 -3.74 3.10 -4.72
C LEU A 91 -4.51 4.12 -5.56
N TYR A 92 -3.82 5.10 -6.13
CA TYR A 92 -4.42 6.15 -6.97
C TYR A 92 -4.22 5.89 -8.45
N GLU A 93 -3.00 5.64 -8.90
CA GLU A 93 -2.65 5.45 -10.31
C GLU A 93 -1.62 4.35 -10.52
N ILE A 94 -1.62 3.80 -11.72
CA ILE A 94 -0.67 2.80 -12.20
C ILE A 94 -0.06 3.33 -13.49
N HIS A 95 1.26 3.47 -13.53
CA HIS A 95 2.00 3.86 -14.73
C HIS A 95 2.92 2.71 -15.14
N ASP A 96 2.50 1.98 -16.16
CA ASP A 96 3.21 0.83 -16.68
C ASP A 96 4.18 1.25 -17.81
N GLU A 97 5.40 1.60 -17.43
CA GLU A 97 6.47 1.98 -18.35
C GLU A 97 7.29 0.76 -18.80
N SER A 98 8.12 0.92 -19.81
CA SER A 98 8.85 -0.21 -20.45
C SER A 98 9.76 -0.98 -19.48
N LYS A 99 10.47 -0.27 -18.60
CA LYS A 99 11.44 -0.85 -17.66
C LYS A 99 10.95 -0.91 -16.22
N VAL A 100 10.07 0.00 -15.85
CA VAL A 100 9.57 0.15 -14.50
C VAL A 100 8.05 0.17 -14.48
N MET A 101 7.48 -0.21 -13.35
CA MET A 101 6.07 0.03 -13.03
C MET A 101 6.01 0.97 -11.83
N ASN A 102 5.26 2.04 -11.96
CA ASN A 102 5.10 3.03 -10.91
C ASN A 102 3.69 2.96 -10.35
N LEU A 103 3.57 2.73 -9.05
CA LEU A 103 2.30 2.74 -8.32
C LEU A 103 2.23 4.03 -7.51
N VAL A 104 1.28 4.89 -7.86
CA VAL A 104 1.02 6.15 -7.13
C VAL A 104 0.04 5.84 -6.00
N MET A 105 0.46 6.05 -4.78
CA MET A 105 -0.25 5.63 -3.58
C MET A 105 -0.39 6.77 -2.58
N GLU A 106 -1.25 6.56 -1.60
CA GLU A 106 -1.38 7.41 -0.43
C GLU A 106 -0.03 7.55 0.29
N LEU A 107 0.35 8.80 0.57
CA LEU A 107 1.53 9.10 1.35
C LEU A 107 1.23 8.92 2.84
N VAL A 108 2.06 8.14 3.52
CA VAL A 108 2.03 7.98 4.97
C VAL A 108 3.38 8.38 5.55
N THR A 109 3.36 9.25 6.56
CA THR A 109 4.57 9.89 7.12
C THR A 109 4.68 9.74 8.64
N GLY A 110 3.74 9.06 9.28
CA GLY A 110 3.68 8.95 10.75
C GLY A 110 4.54 7.85 11.35
N GLY A 111 5.33 7.12 10.52
CA GLY A 111 6.18 6.01 10.94
C GLY A 111 5.41 4.72 11.22
N GLU A 112 6.13 3.71 11.68
CA GLU A 112 5.60 2.39 11.97
C GLU A 112 4.91 2.33 13.34
N LEU A 113 3.94 1.42 13.49
CA LEU A 113 3.30 1.15 14.78
C LEU A 113 4.34 0.76 15.83
N PHE A 114 5.30 -0.08 15.47
CA PHE A 114 6.35 -0.56 16.39
C PHE A 114 7.16 0.60 16.96
N ASP A 115 7.64 1.50 16.11
CA ASP A 115 8.43 2.66 16.54
C ASP A 115 7.65 3.55 17.49
N ARG A 116 6.36 3.74 17.23
CA ARG A 116 5.49 4.53 18.10
C ARG A 116 5.27 3.86 19.46
N ILE A 117 5.13 2.54 19.51
CA ILE A 117 5.04 1.78 20.77
C ILE A 117 6.34 1.91 21.55
N VAL A 118 7.49 1.75 20.90
CA VAL A 118 8.82 1.85 21.55
C VAL A 118 9.10 3.27 22.05
N ALA A 119 8.71 4.29 21.30
CA ALA A 119 8.91 5.69 21.69
C ALA A 119 8.03 6.12 22.88
N LYS A 120 6.94 5.43 23.16
CA LYS A 120 6.11 5.66 24.35
C LYS A 120 6.70 4.94 25.56
N SER A 121 6.78 5.62 26.68
CA SER A 121 7.19 5.02 27.95
C SER A 121 6.22 3.96 28.46
N SER A 122 4.94 4.03 28.04
CA SER A 122 3.90 3.04 28.31
C SER A 122 2.90 3.00 27.15
N TYR A 123 2.47 1.81 26.78
CA TYR A 123 1.38 1.57 25.83
C TYR A 123 0.26 0.87 26.57
N THR A 124 -0.82 1.59 26.81
CA THR A 124 -1.91 1.12 27.67
C THR A 124 -2.77 0.08 26.96
N GLU A 125 -3.45 -0.79 27.71
CA GLU A 125 -4.42 -1.74 27.15
C GLU A 125 -5.55 -1.04 26.38
N LYS A 126 -5.95 0.15 26.81
CA LYS A 126 -6.96 0.95 26.11
C LYS A 126 -6.49 1.41 24.73
N GLU A 127 -5.22 1.85 24.61
CA GLU A 127 -4.61 2.21 23.31
C GLU A 127 -4.46 0.98 22.42
N ALA A 128 -4.02 -0.13 22.98
CA ALA A 128 -3.90 -1.40 22.28
C ALA A 128 -5.27 -1.88 21.77
N ALA A 129 -6.30 -1.83 22.60
CA ALA A 129 -7.66 -2.20 22.22
C ALA A 129 -8.20 -1.33 21.08
N GLY A 130 -7.97 -0.01 21.12
CA GLY A 130 -8.35 0.91 20.04
C GLY A 130 -7.64 0.60 18.73
N THR A 131 -6.33 0.33 18.79
CA THR A 131 -5.54 -0.08 17.62
C THR A 131 -6.04 -1.41 17.05
N LEU A 132 -6.24 -2.41 17.88
CA LEU A 132 -6.75 -3.73 17.46
C LEU A 132 -8.15 -3.63 16.85
N PHE A 133 -9.04 -2.84 17.44
CA PHE A 133 -10.39 -2.62 16.89
C PHE A 133 -10.30 -2.09 15.45
N THR A 134 -9.47 -1.06 15.23
CA THR A 134 -9.26 -0.46 13.91
C THR A 134 -8.69 -1.47 12.90
N LEU A 135 -7.72 -2.28 13.32
CA LEU A 135 -7.12 -3.32 12.47
C LEU A 135 -8.13 -4.43 12.16
N CYS A 136 -8.92 -4.88 13.14
CA CYS A 136 -9.96 -5.88 12.91
C CYS A 136 -11.03 -5.40 11.93
N ASP A 137 -11.41 -4.12 11.96
CA ASP A 137 -12.35 -3.53 11.00
C ASP A 137 -11.79 -3.54 9.59
N ALA A 138 -10.53 -3.12 9.41
CA ALA A 138 -9.84 -3.20 8.13
C ALA A 138 -9.72 -4.65 7.62
N LEU A 139 -9.36 -5.59 8.49
CA LEU A 139 -9.27 -7.01 8.13
C LEU A 139 -10.64 -7.60 7.77
N ALA A 140 -11.71 -7.23 8.48
CA ALA A 140 -13.07 -7.64 8.14
C ALA A 140 -13.47 -7.17 6.74
N HIS A 141 -13.09 -5.91 6.38
CA HIS A 141 -13.28 -5.39 5.02
C HIS A 141 -12.54 -6.19 3.94
N LEU A 142 -11.27 -6.57 4.20
CA LEU A 142 -10.48 -7.41 3.29
C LEU A 142 -11.10 -8.82 3.16
N HIS A 143 -11.42 -9.46 4.29
CA HIS A 143 -11.97 -10.81 4.32
C HIS A 143 -13.35 -10.92 3.65
N ALA A 144 -14.20 -9.88 3.79
CA ALA A 144 -15.48 -9.80 3.07
C ALA A 144 -15.28 -9.83 1.54
N ARG A 145 -14.12 -9.37 1.05
CA ARG A 145 -13.70 -9.42 -0.36
C ARG A 145 -12.87 -10.67 -0.69
N LYS A 146 -12.78 -11.61 0.26
CA LYS A 146 -11.97 -12.82 0.14
C LYS A 146 -10.46 -12.53 -0.05
N ILE A 147 -9.99 -11.41 0.44
CA ILE A 147 -8.58 -11.01 0.42
C ILE A 147 -7.97 -11.34 1.77
N VAL A 148 -6.87 -12.10 1.76
CA VAL A 148 -6.06 -12.40 2.94
C VAL A 148 -4.68 -11.78 2.77
N HIS A 149 -4.24 -11.00 3.76
CA HIS A 149 -2.99 -10.23 3.69
C HIS A 149 -1.75 -11.10 3.76
N ARG A 150 -1.71 -12.06 4.68
CA ARG A 150 -0.68 -13.10 4.90
C ARG A 150 0.69 -12.62 5.39
N ASP A 151 0.92 -11.33 5.54
CA ASP A 151 2.15 -10.77 6.12
C ASP A 151 1.84 -9.60 7.06
N LEU A 152 0.84 -9.79 7.94
CA LEU A 152 0.49 -8.78 8.91
C LEU A 152 1.53 -8.77 10.02
N LYS A 153 2.24 -7.64 10.15
CA LYS A 153 3.29 -7.41 11.14
C LYS A 153 3.39 -5.92 11.45
N PRO A 154 4.00 -5.52 12.58
CA PRO A 154 4.08 -4.11 12.98
C PRO A 154 4.71 -3.18 11.94
N GLU A 155 5.66 -3.68 11.14
CA GLU A 155 6.35 -2.95 10.08
C GLU A 155 5.41 -2.61 8.90
N ASN A 156 4.35 -3.41 8.70
CA ASN A 156 3.33 -3.18 7.68
C ASN A 156 2.13 -2.38 8.20
N LEU A 157 2.22 -1.86 9.43
CA LEU A 157 1.22 -1.03 10.07
C LEU A 157 1.79 0.38 10.25
N LEU A 158 1.40 1.29 9.37
CA LEU A 158 1.94 2.64 9.29
C LEU A 158 0.93 3.67 9.77
N TYR A 159 1.39 4.78 10.31
CA TYR A 159 0.53 5.91 10.64
C TYR A 159 0.50 6.94 9.52
N SER A 160 -0.69 7.47 9.20
CA SER A 160 -0.91 8.41 8.10
C SER A 160 -0.03 9.67 8.21
N LYS A 161 0.18 10.17 9.42
CA LYS A 161 0.96 11.37 9.73
C LYS A 161 1.53 11.30 11.16
N PRO A 162 2.48 12.18 11.52
CA PRO A 162 2.86 12.37 12.92
C PRO A 162 1.69 12.89 13.76
N GLY A 163 1.72 12.63 15.09
CA GLY A 163 0.75 13.14 16.06
C GLY A 163 -0.31 12.11 16.47
N ASP A 164 -1.13 12.48 17.46
CA ASP A 164 -2.07 11.58 18.11
C ASP A 164 -3.36 11.36 17.33
N ASP A 165 -3.68 12.26 16.38
CA ASP A 165 -4.81 12.17 15.47
C ASP A 165 -4.49 11.37 14.18
N ALA A 166 -3.34 10.71 14.14
CA ALA A 166 -2.91 9.89 13.01
C ALA A 166 -3.75 8.60 12.91
N VAL A 167 -4.10 8.25 11.70
CA VAL A 167 -4.85 7.03 11.37
C VAL A 167 -3.87 5.91 11.03
N ILE A 168 -4.07 4.72 11.62
CA ILE A 168 -3.26 3.54 11.28
C ILE A 168 -3.71 2.98 9.92
N LYS A 169 -2.74 2.54 9.12
CA LYS A 169 -2.91 2.04 7.76
C LYS A 169 -2.20 0.70 7.58
N ILE A 170 -2.90 -0.27 7.02
CA ILE A 170 -2.29 -1.53 6.55
C ILE A 170 -1.62 -1.27 5.20
N SER A 171 -0.36 -1.67 5.09
CA SER A 171 0.47 -1.54 3.89
C SER A 171 1.01 -2.89 3.43
N ASP A 172 1.67 -2.92 2.28
CA ASP A 172 2.40 -4.05 1.70
C ASP A 172 1.53 -5.29 1.43
N PHE A 173 0.89 -5.28 0.27
CA PHE A 173 0.06 -6.38 -0.24
C PHE A 173 0.84 -7.42 -1.07
N GLY A 174 2.18 -7.39 -1.05
CA GLY A 174 3.03 -8.28 -1.85
C GLY A 174 2.78 -9.77 -1.65
N LEU A 175 2.38 -10.17 -0.43
CA LEU A 175 2.00 -11.55 -0.13
C LEU A 175 0.49 -11.79 -0.14
N ALA A 176 -0.34 -10.77 -0.33
CA ALA A 176 -1.80 -10.91 -0.29
C ALA A 176 -2.32 -11.83 -1.40
N ARG A 177 -3.43 -12.52 -1.12
CA ARG A 177 -4.09 -13.42 -2.08
C ARG A 177 -5.61 -13.35 -1.95
N MET A 178 -6.26 -13.53 -3.10
CA MET A 178 -7.69 -13.84 -3.13
C MET A 178 -7.89 -15.34 -2.86
N VAL A 179 -8.84 -15.65 -1.99
CA VAL A 179 -9.14 -17.04 -1.58
C VAL A 179 -10.54 -17.41 -2.06
N SER A 180 -10.67 -18.53 -2.79
CA SER A 180 -11.97 -19.10 -3.10
C SER A 180 -12.48 -19.92 -1.90
N SER A 181 -13.79 -20.17 -1.84
CA SER A 181 -14.41 -20.97 -0.76
C SER A 181 -13.93 -22.42 -0.70
N GLN A 182 -13.21 -22.89 -1.72
CA GLN A 182 -12.67 -24.25 -1.83
C GLN A 182 -11.14 -24.32 -1.69
N ASP A 183 -10.44 -23.18 -1.66
CA ASP A 183 -8.99 -23.17 -1.58
C ASP A 183 -8.52 -23.24 -0.12
N MET A 184 -7.89 -24.36 0.22
CA MET A 184 -7.01 -24.39 1.39
C MET A 184 -5.71 -23.68 1.03
N MET A 185 -5.35 -22.62 1.78
CA MET A 185 -4.06 -21.95 1.62
C MET A 185 -2.94 -22.89 2.06
N LYS A 186 -2.24 -23.47 1.07
CA LYS A 186 -1.17 -24.45 1.30
C LYS A 186 0.24 -23.88 1.23
N THR A 187 0.39 -22.66 0.70
CA THR A 187 1.71 -22.03 0.55
C THR A 187 2.16 -21.44 1.87
N ALA A 188 3.26 -21.94 2.41
CA ALA A 188 3.94 -21.34 3.54
C ALA A 188 4.46 -19.95 3.12
N CYS A 189 4.00 -18.91 3.79
CA CYS A 189 4.38 -17.52 3.53
C CYS A 189 4.19 -16.68 4.79
N GLY A 190 4.73 -15.48 4.79
CA GLY A 190 4.74 -14.56 5.92
C GLY A 190 6.16 -14.32 6.43
N THR A 191 6.29 -13.52 7.46
CA THR A 191 7.58 -13.19 8.09
C THR A 191 7.84 -14.17 9.24
N PRO A 192 8.94 -14.96 9.25
CA PRO A 192 9.16 -16.07 10.18
C PRO A 192 8.97 -15.74 11.67
N GLY A 193 9.26 -14.53 12.10
CA GLY A 193 9.07 -14.11 13.50
C GLY A 193 7.60 -13.89 13.92
N TYR A 194 6.65 -13.89 12.98
CA TYR A 194 5.24 -13.58 13.21
C TYR A 194 4.29 -14.68 12.75
N VAL A 195 4.80 -15.73 12.15
CA VAL A 195 3.97 -16.87 11.71
C VAL A 195 3.57 -17.71 12.93
N ALA A 196 2.26 -18.06 13.00
CA ALA A 196 1.71 -18.90 14.05
C ALA A 196 2.16 -20.36 13.91
#